data_bfe4f4213da206960e492ed67938aac6
#
_entry.id   bfe4f4213da206960e492ed67938aac6
#
_cell.length_a   1.000
_cell.length_b   1.000
_cell.length_c   1.000
_cell.angle_alpha   90.00
_cell.angle_beta   90.00
_cell.angle_gamma   90.00
#
_symmetry.space_group_name_H-M   'P 1'
#
loop_
_entity.id
_entity.type
_entity.pdbx_description
1 polymer ?
#
loop_
_entity_poly.entity_id
_entity_poly.type
_entity_poly.pdbx_seq_one_letter_code
_entity_poly.pdbx_strand_id
1 'polypeptide(L)'
;MKHKAKDIIASGDWTYGPEWPVIGLDIGSRGSKGVLLVEDEVYTALIPTGLYMQETADDLLGRLLAESGLQRSDIAFIVGTGYGRISLKYDDIPYKVVTEISCHAMGAHAALPETRTIIDIGGQDSKAIKIDPATGKVVEFVMNDKCAAGTGRFLEKAAALLGIELDELGPVALESKDPAPVSSQCVVFAESEMISLRARGERNNDLEARANIAAGVHLSAARRVHNLLGRVGIEPGLAFTGGVSNNPGMWQVLETLLKSKFQVPKLDLIFAGSLGAAVYAGKHAAASPEVAAKYQARPFVWSKADSPAAVNDAVEVEFDRSLAC
;
A
#
# COMPACT_ATOMS: atom_id res chain seq x y z
N MET A 1 -5.47 0.53 13.65
CA MET A 1 -4.59 1.49 14.39
C MET A 1 -5.12 2.91 14.24
N LYS A 2 -5.10 3.67 15.33
CA LYS A 2 -5.56 5.06 15.39
C LYS A 2 -4.38 6.03 15.35
N HIS A 3 -4.46 7.05 14.53
CA HIS A 3 -3.45 8.11 14.37
C HIS A 3 -4.12 9.49 14.40
N LYS A 4 -3.40 10.51 14.83
CA LYS A 4 -3.78 11.90 14.54
C LYS A 4 -3.26 12.30 13.16
N ALA A 5 -4.06 12.99 12.37
CA ALA A 5 -3.68 13.38 11.00
C ALA A 5 -2.35 14.15 10.97
N LYS A 6 -2.15 15.09 11.91
CA LYS A 6 -0.89 15.85 12.06
C LYS A 6 0.35 14.98 12.34
N ASP A 7 0.16 13.78 12.88
CA ASP A 7 1.27 12.88 13.24
C ASP A 7 1.70 12.00 12.05
N ILE A 8 0.85 11.87 11.03
CA ILE A 8 1.11 11.01 9.87
C ILE A 8 1.24 11.76 8.55
N ILE A 9 0.86 13.05 8.52
CA ILE A 9 0.94 13.90 7.34
C ILE A 9 2.06 14.93 7.53
N ALA A 10 2.93 15.01 6.53
CA ALA A 10 4.17 15.78 6.66
C ALA A 10 3.96 17.31 6.68
N SER A 11 2.88 17.82 6.09
CA SER A 11 2.68 19.26 5.85
C SER A 11 2.15 20.06 7.03
N GLY A 12 1.71 19.43 8.11
CA GLY A 12 1.05 20.15 9.22
C GLY A 12 -0.34 20.71 8.91
N ASP A 13 -0.67 20.93 7.66
CA ASP A 13 -1.98 21.37 7.19
C ASP A 13 -2.77 20.18 6.64
N TRP A 14 -3.64 19.63 7.48
CA TRP A 14 -4.59 18.61 7.06
C TRP A 14 -5.72 19.23 6.23
N THR A 15 -5.51 19.34 4.92
CA THR A 15 -6.48 19.89 3.98
C THR A 15 -7.54 18.88 3.51
N TYR A 16 -7.41 17.63 3.90
CA TYR A 16 -8.26 16.54 3.45
C TYR A 16 -9.17 15.97 4.53
N GLY A 17 -9.14 16.54 5.74
CA GLY A 17 -10.02 16.13 6.83
C GLY A 17 -11.49 16.37 6.44
N PRO A 18 -12.31 15.33 6.31
CA PRO A 18 -13.72 15.48 6.01
C PRO A 18 -14.47 15.93 7.26
N GLU A 19 -15.53 16.71 7.06
CA GLU A 19 -16.45 17.07 8.14
C GLU A 19 -17.21 15.85 8.68
N TRP A 20 -17.29 14.77 7.89
CA TRP A 20 -18.04 13.56 8.21
C TRP A 20 -17.19 12.31 8.07
N PRO A 21 -17.49 11.23 8.83
CA PRO A 21 -16.74 9.97 8.74
C PRO A 21 -16.82 9.36 7.33
N VAL A 22 -15.68 9.13 6.70
CA VAL A 22 -15.59 8.52 5.38
C VAL A 22 -14.57 7.39 5.36
N ILE A 23 -14.79 6.42 4.48
CA ILE A 23 -13.93 5.22 4.40
C ILE A 23 -13.41 5.03 2.99
N GLY A 24 -12.12 4.71 2.89
CA GLY A 24 -11.47 4.17 1.71
C GLY A 24 -11.11 2.70 1.91
N LEU A 25 -11.51 1.85 0.98
CA LEU A 25 -11.21 0.43 0.99
C LEU A 25 -10.39 0.07 -0.24
N ASP A 26 -9.16 -0.39 -0.04
CA ASP A 26 -8.29 -0.92 -1.09
C ASP A 26 -8.27 -2.45 -0.99
N ILE A 27 -9.05 -3.11 -1.84
CA ILE A 27 -9.15 -4.57 -1.87
C ILE A 27 -8.12 -5.10 -2.86
N GLY A 28 -6.90 -5.27 -2.36
CA GLY A 28 -5.79 -5.80 -3.14
C GLY A 28 -5.86 -7.30 -3.36
N SER A 29 -4.99 -7.85 -4.21
CA SER A 29 -4.98 -9.28 -4.54
C SER A 29 -4.42 -10.18 -3.43
N ARG A 30 -3.67 -9.64 -2.46
CA ARG A 30 -3.05 -10.38 -1.35
C ARG A 30 -3.46 -9.83 0.01
N GLY A 31 -3.37 -8.54 0.19
CA GLY A 31 -3.77 -7.85 1.39
C GLY A 31 -4.74 -6.73 1.07
N SER A 32 -5.74 -6.56 1.90
CA SER A 32 -6.75 -5.52 1.80
C SER A 32 -6.56 -4.51 2.92
N LYS A 33 -6.68 -3.24 2.60
CA LYS A 33 -6.41 -2.12 3.51
C LYS A 33 -7.63 -1.22 3.57
N GLY A 34 -7.90 -0.72 4.76
CA GLY A 34 -8.96 0.25 5.00
C GLY A 34 -8.42 1.47 5.73
N VAL A 35 -8.90 2.63 5.35
CA VAL A 35 -8.66 3.90 6.04
C VAL A 35 -9.99 4.57 6.31
N LEU A 36 -10.24 4.92 7.56
CA LEU A 36 -11.35 5.76 7.98
C LEU A 36 -10.80 7.12 8.39
N LEU A 37 -11.36 8.17 7.82
CA LEU A 37 -11.06 9.56 8.14
C LEU A 37 -12.26 10.17 8.84
N VAL A 38 -12.02 10.82 9.97
CA VAL A 38 -13.02 11.62 10.68
C VAL A 38 -12.33 12.75 11.42
N GLU A 39 -12.71 13.98 11.12
CA GLU A 39 -12.06 15.18 11.66
C GLU A 39 -10.53 15.15 11.49
N ASP A 40 -9.77 15.13 12.59
CA ASP A 40 -8.32 15.06 12.62
C ASP A 40 -7.80 13.64 12.94
N GLU A 41 -8.67 12.62 12.92
CA GLU A 41 -8.32 11.24 13.23
C GLU A 41 -8.30 10.34 11.98
N VAL A 42 -7.31 9.46 11.93
CA VAL A 42 -7.13 8.47 10.88
C VAL A 42 -7.04 7.08 11.51
N TYR A 43 -7.93 6.20 11.10
CA TYR A 43 -7.93 4.80 11.53
C TYR A 43 -7.51 3.93 10.35
N THR A 44 -6.63 2.97 10.60
CA THR A 44 -6.11 2.07 9.56
C THR A 44 -6.34 0.62 9.94
N ALA A 45 -6.68 -0.19 8.95
CA ALA A 45 -6.79 -1.65 9.11
C ALA A 45 -6.17 -2.35 7.90
N LEU A 46 -5.48 -3.47 8.15
CA LEU A 46 -4.89 -4.35 7.15
C LEU A 46 -5.28 -5.79 7.50
N ILE A 47 -5.76 -6.52 6.49
CA ILE A 47 -6.08 -7.94 6.61
C ILE A 47 -5.68 -8.71 5.34
N PRO A 48 -5.47 -10.02 5.42
CA PRO A 48 -5.36 -10.87 4.22
C PRO A 48 -6.60 -10.74 3.37
N THR A 49 -6.44 -10.72 2.05
CA THR A 49 -7.57 -10.77 1.13
C THR A 49 -8.10 -12.22 1.07
N GLY A 50 -9.34 -12.41 1.44
CA GLY A 50 -10.04 -13.68 1.37
C GLY A 50 -10.51 -14.02 -0.04
N LEU A 51 -11.17 -15.16 -0.17
CA LEU A 51 -11.74 -15.63 -1.44
C LEU A 51 -12.89 -14.72 -1.93
N TYR A 52 -13.69 -14.22 -0.99
CA TYR A 52 -14.84 -13.37 -1.25
C TYR A 52 -14.51 -11.91 -0.93
N MET A 53 -14.41 -11.09 -1.97
CA MET A 53 -13.96 -9.70 -1.86
C MET A 53 -14.91 -8.84 -1.02
N GLN A 54 -16.23 -9.08 -1.11
CA GLN A 54 -17.21 -8.36 -0.32
C GLN A 54 -17.06 -8.67 1.18
N GLU A 55 -16.90 -9.95 1.54
CA GLU A 55 -16.68 -10.35 2.94
C GLU A 55 -15.41 -9.73 3.51
N THR A 56 -14.32 -9.72 2.72
CA THR A 56 -13.07 -9.06 3.10
C THR A 56 -13.28 -7.56 3.35
N ALA A 57 -14.06 -6.90 2.50
CA ALA A 57 -14.36 -5.48 2.65
C ALA A 57 -15.25 -5.20 3.87
N ASP A 58 -16.22 -6.08 4.15
CA ASP A 58 -17.08 -5.96 5.34
C ASP A 58 -16.31 -6.24 6.63
N ASP A 59 -15.35 -7.16 6.63
CA ASP A 59 -14.42 -7.38 7.75
C ASP A 59 -13.55 -6.14 8.03
N LEU A 60 -13.00 -5.53 6.98
CA LEU A 60 -12.25 -4.27 7.11
C LEU A 60 -13.12 -3.15 7.68
N LEU A 61 -14.33 -2.99 7.14
CA LEU A 61 -15.30 -2.02 7.64
C LEU A 61 -15.60 -2.27 9.12
N GLY A 62 -15.88 -3.52 9.51
CA GLY A 62 -16.13 -3.91 10.89
C GLY A 62 -14.98 -3.55 11.83
N ARG A 63 -13.73 -3.80 11.43
CA ARG A 63 -12.54 -3.45 12.23
C ARG A 63 -12.38 -1.94 12.40
N LEU A 64 -12.57 -1.18 11.33
CA LEU A 64 -12.49 0.29 11.40
C LEU A 64 -13.57 0.88 12.31
N LEU A 65 -14.79 0.36 12.24
CA LEU A 65 -15.90 0.77 13.09
C LEU A 65 -15.65 0.41 14.56
N ALA A 66 -15.20 -0.81 14.83
CA ALA A 66 -14.88 -1.26 16.19
C ALA A 66 -13.78 -0.39 16.82
N GLU A 67 -12.75 -0.01 16.06
CA GLU A 67 -11.65 0.79 16.56
C GLU A 67 -12.01 2.27 16.77
N SER A 68 -12.88 2.81 15.91
CA SER A 68 -13.33 4.19 16.00
C SER A 68 -14.49 4.41 16.97
N GLY A 69 -15.20 3.34 17.32
CA GLY A 69 -16.44 3.42 18.13
C GLY A 69 -17.65 3.92 17.31
N LEU A 70 -17.52 4.08 16.01
CA LEU A 70 -18.59 4.52 15.13
C LEU A 70 -19.52 3.37 14.76
N GLN A 71 -20.77 3.74 14.44
CA GLN A 71 -21.74 2.82 13.88
C GLN A 71 -21.72 2.90 12.35
N ARG A 72 -22.17 1.85 11.67
CA ARG A 72 -22.28 1.82 10.21
C ARG A 72 -23.12 2.96 9.65
N SER A 73 -24.18 3.37 10.39
CA SER A 73 -25.04 4.48 10.04
C SER A 73 -24.36 5.87 10.10
N ASP A 74 -23.21 5.96 10.80
CA ASP A 74 -22.47 7.22 10.93
C ASP A 74 -21.58 7.48 9.71
N ILE A 75 -21.32 6.47 8.89
CA ILE A 75 -20.46 6.61 7.72
C ILE A 75 -21.17 7.38 6.61
N ALA A 76 -20.55 8.45 6.19
CA ALA A 76 -21.09 9.34 5.16
C ALA A 76 -20.90 8.79 3.74
N PHE A 77 -19.76 8.21 3.47
CA PHE A 77 -19.41 7.71 2.13
C PHE A 77 -18.31 6.65 2.19
N ILE A 78 -18.38 5.69 1.27
CA ILE A 78 -17.31 4.72 1.04
C ILE A 78 -16.80 4.85 -0.41
N VAL A 79 -15.48 4.81 -0.59
CA VAL A 79 -14.85 4.61 -1.90
C VAL A 79 -14.07 3.31 -1.88
N GLY A 80 -14.37 2.43 -2.85
CA GLY A 80 -13.65 1.20 -3.10
C GLY A 80 -12.61 1.36 -4.21
N THR A 81 -11.45 0.74 -4.01
CA THR A 81 -10.36 0.67 -5.00
C THR A 81 -9.66 -0.69 -4.94
N GLY A 82 -8.57 -0.86 -5.70
CA GLY A 82 -7.83 -2.11 -5.79
C GLY A 82 -8.43 -3.12 -6.76
N TYR A 83 -7.86 -4.32 -6.78
CA TYR A 83 -8.27 -5.42 -7.66
C TYR A 83 -9.74 -5.82 -7.45
N GLY A 84 -10.17 -5.96 -6.18
CA GLY A 84 -11.51 -6.43 -5.81
C GLY A 84 -12.62 -5.39 -5.92
N ARG A 85 -12.32 -4.12 -6.24
CA ARG A 85 -13.26 -2.99 -6.20
C ARG A 85 -14.58 -3.21 -6.94
N ILE A 86 -14.56 -3.98 -8.03
CA ILE A 86 -15.74 -4.19 -8.90
C ILE A 86 -16.78 -5.10 -8.21
N SER A 87 -16.33 -5.94 -7.28
CA SER A 87 -17.19 -6.89 -6.56
C SER A 87 -17.89 -6.27 -5.35
N LEU A 88 -17.53 -5.03 -4.97
CA LEU A 88 -18.08 -4.38 -3.78
C LEU A 88 -19.43 -3.74 -4.06
N LYS A 89 -20.36 -3.91 -3.10
CA LYS A 89 -21.71 -3.31 -3.13
C LYS A 89 -22.11 -2.90 -1.72
N TYR A 90 -22.63 -1.69 -1.60
CA TYR A 90 -23.21 -1.16 -0.38
C TYR A 90 -24.52 -0.47 -0.73
N ASP A 91 -25.63 -0.96 -0.15
CA ASP A 91 -26.97 -0.39 -0.38
C ASP A 91 -27.39 0.59 0.72
N ASP A 92 -26.71 0.51 1.86
CA ASP A 92 -27.01 1.28 3.08
C ASP A 92 -26.08 2.50 3.28
N ILE A 93 -24.94 2.53 2.60
CA ILE A 93 -23.98 3.63 2.66
C ILE A 93 -23.68 4.09 1.23
N PRO A 94 -23.70 5.41 0.95
CA PRO A 94 -23.28 5.94 -0.35
C PRO A 94 -21.90 5.43 -0.75
N TYR A 95 -21.80 4.88 -1.96
CA TYR A 95 -20.62 4.17 -2.41
C TYR A 95 -20.21 4.52 -3.84
N LYS A 96 -18.92 4.61 -4.09
CA LYS A 96 -18.34 4.72 -5.44
C LYS A 96 -17.06 3.92 -5.59
N VAL A 97 -16.73 3.61 -6.84
CA VAL A 97 -15.45 2.99 -7.24
C VAL A 97 -14.57 4.05 -7.86
N VAL A 98 -13.30 4.09 -7.43
CA VAL A 98 -12.24 4.92 -8.03
C VAL A 98 -11.09 4.02 -8.45
N THR A 99 -10.37 4.38 -9.51
CA THR A 99 -9.26 3.57 -10.01
C THR A 99 -8.12 3.51 -8.99
N GLU A 100 -7.47 2.37 -8.92
CA GLU A 100 -6.32 2.12 -8.04
C GLU A 100 -5.21 3.16 -8.26
N ILE A 101 -4.90 3.47 -9.51
CA ILE A 101 -3.86 4.44 -9.88
C ILE A 101 -4.19 5.82 -9.31
N SER A 102 -5.45 6.29 -9.45
CA SER A 102 -5.89 7.57 -8.91
C SER A 102 -5.84 7.59 -7.37
N CYS A 103 -6.21 6.47 -6.73
CA CYS A 103 -6.18 6.37 -5.28
C CYS A 103 -4.76 6.36 -4.73
N HIS A 104 -3.83 5.57 -5.31
CA HIS A 104 -2.42 5.60 -4.90
C HIS A 104 -1.80 6.99 -5.10
N ALA A 105 -2.09 7.67 -6.21
CA ALA A 105 -1.65 9.03 -6.48
C ALA A 105 -2.13 10.01 -5.40
N MET A 106 -3.41 10.01 -5.11
CA MET A 106 -4.02 10.90 -4.12
C MET A 106 -3.53 10.59 -2.70
N GLY A 107 -3.39 9.32 -2.35
CA GLY A 107 -2.93 8.92 -1.02
C GLY A 107 -1.45 9.22 -0.79
N ALA A 108 -0.60 8.99 -1.79
CA ALA A 108 0.81 9.39 -1.72
C ALA A 108 0.96 10.91 -1.59
N HIS A 109 0.18 11.68 -2.37
CA HIS A 109 0.16 13.14 -2.27
C HIS A 109 -0.35 13.64 -0.92
N ALA A 110 -1.39 13.01 -0.36
CA ALA A 110 -1.91 13.37 0.96
C ALA A 110 -0.88 13.11 2.07
N ALA A 111 -0.15 12.00 2.00
CA ALA A 111 0.89 11.66 2.98
C ALA A 111 2.19 12.45 2.76
N LEU A 112 2.53 12.75 1.52
CA LEU A 112 3.78 13.39 1.07
C LEU A 112 3.46 14.43 -0.01
N PRO A 113 3.11 15.68 0.35
CA PRO A 113 2.63 16.70 -0.60
C PRO A 113 3.62 17.06 -1.72
N GLU A 114 4.92 16.89 -1.47
CA GLU A 114 5.98 17.14 -2.45
C GLU A 114 6.14 16.03 -3.50
N THR A 115 5.30 14.99 -3.45
CA THR A 115 5.38 13.85 -4.36
C THR A 115 5.10 14.28 -5.80
N ARG A 116 5.98 13.85 -6.72
CA ARG A 116 5.86 14.01 -8.17
C ARG A 116 5.91 12.69 -8.91
N THR A 117 6.70 11.75 -8.42
CA THR A 117 6.86 10.43 -9.01
C THR A 117 6.59 9.36 -7.96
N ILE A 118 5.75 8.40 -8.28
CA ILE A 118 5.40 7.27 -7.42
C ILE A 118 5.87 5.99 -8.09
N ILE A 119 6.53 5.17 -7.32
CA ILE A 119 6.74 3.76 -7.63
C ILE A 119 5.74 2.98 -6.79
N ASP A 120 4.86 2.24 -7.44
CA ASP A 120 3.93 1.34 -6.79
C ASP A 120 4.27 -0.10 -7.17
N ILE A 121 4.58 -0.93 -6.16
CA ILE A 121 4.83 -2.35 -6.38
C ILE A 121 3.85 -3.14 -5.53
N GLY A 122 2.84 -3.65 -6.22
CA GLY A 122 1.82 -4.52 -5.67
C GLY A 122 2.20 -6.00 -5.69
N GLY A 123 1.27 -6.86 -5.28
CA GLY A 123 1.46 -8.30 -5.32
C GLY A 123 1.55 -8.86 -6.73
N GLN A 124 0.78 -8.33 -7.68
CA GLN A 124 0.67 -8.88 -9.05
C GLN A 124 1.08 -7.91 -10.16
N ASP A 125 1.24 -6.66 -9.85
CA ASP A 125 1.62 -5.62 -10.80
C ASP A 125 2.64 -4.65 -10.22
N SER A 126 3.20 -3.80 -11.07
CA SER A 126 4.03 -2.67 -10.66
C SER A 126 3.77 -1.48 -11.58
N LYS A 127 3.81 -0.28 -11.01
CA LYS A 127 3.46 0.95 -11.71
C LYS A 127 4.50 2.04 -11.45
N ALA A 128 4.72 2.85 -12.47
CA ALA A 128 5.36 4.15 -12.36
C ALA A 128 4.31 5.21 -12.65
N ILE A 129 4.09 6.14 -11.73
CA ILE A 129 3.02 7.14 -11.81
C ILE A 129 3.63 8.52 -11.61
N LYS A 130 3.33 9.44 -12.53
CA LYS A 130 3.66 10.86 -12.42
C LYS A 130 2.42 11.62 -12.00
N ILE A 131 2.56 12.50 -11.02
CA ILE A 131 1.45 13.29 -10.48
C ILE A 131 1.74 14.79 -10.52
N ASP A 132 0.68 15.57 -10.58
CA ASP A 132 0.75 17.00 -10.35
C ASP A 132 0.83 17.26 -8.84
N PRO A 133 1.94 17.87 -8.34
CA PRO A 133 2.15 18.11 -6.92
C PRO A 133 1.17 19.14 -6.31
N ALA A 134 0.49 19.93 -7.12
CA ALA A 134 -0.49 20.88 -6.63
C ALA A 134 -1.86 20.22 -6.34
N THR A 135 -2.18 19.11 -7.01
CA THR A 135 -3.52 18.54 -6.97
C THR A 135 -3.57 17.05 -6.62
N GLY A 136 -2.43 16.35 -6.64
CA GLY A 136 -2.34 14.90 -6.49
C GLY A 136 -2.95 14.11 -7.67
N LYS A 137 -3.28 14.78 -8.78
CA LYS A 137 -3.84 14.12 -9.96
C LYS A 137 -2.77 13.44 -10.78
N VAL A 138 -3.12 12.29 -11.34
CA VAL A 138 -2.26 11.55 -12.27
C VAL A 138 -2.08 12.34 -13.55
N VAL A 139 -0.83 12.58 -13.93
CA VAL A 139 -0.43 13.19 -15.21
C VAL A 139 -0.15 12.12 -16.23
N GLU A 140 0.62 11.10 -15.84
CA GLU A 140 1.01 9.99 -16.69
C GLU A 140 1.28 8.74 -15.85
N PHE A 141 1.07 7.56 -16.40
CA PHE A 141 1.46 6.32 -15.74
C PHE A 141 1.78 5.23 -16.75
N VAL A 142 2.60 4.30 -16.30
CA VAL A 142 2.90 3.05 -17.01
C VAL A 142 2.85 1.91 -16.00
N MET A 143 2.28 0.78 -16.40
CA MET A 143 2.18 -0.38 -15.54
C MET A 143 2.71 -1.65 -16.22
N ASN A 144 3.17 -2.56 -15.40
CA ASN A 144 3.46 -3.94 -15.73
C ASN A 144 2.42 -4.83 -15.02
N ASP A 145 1.40 -5.23 -15.74
CA ASP A 145 0.29 -6.08 -15.29
C ASP A 145 0.28 -7.47 -15.95
N LYS A 146 1.23 -7.72 -16.86
CA LYS A 146 1.28 -8.97 -17.66
C LYS A 146 2.37 -9.93 -17.24
N CYS A 147 3.29 -9.49 -16.36
CA CYS A 147 4.43 -10.29 -15.97
C CYS A 147 4.72 -10.10 -14.48
N ALA A 148 4.79 -11.20 -13.75
CA ALA A 148 5.10 -11.18 -12.32
C ALA A 148 6.54 -10.71 -12.00
N ALA A 149 7.45 -10.66 -12.98
CA ALA A 149 8.79 -10.10 -12.78
C ALA A 149 8.68 -8.60 -12.40
N GLY A 150 9.25 -8.24 -11.27
CA GLY A 150 9.15 -6.88 -10.71
C GLY A 150 7.92 -6.65 -9.85
N THR A 151 7.29 -7.69 -9.32
CA THR A 151 6.12 -7.62 -8.42
C THR A 151 6.37 -8.41 -7.14
N GLY A 152 5.50 -8.26 -6.15
CA GLY A 152 5.56 -9.00 -4.89
C GLY A 152 5.52 -10.52 -5.08
N ARG A 153 4.78 -11.04 -6.06
CA ARG A 153 4.75 -12.48 -6.39
C ARG A 153 6.12 -13.04 -6.77
N PHE A 154 6.97 -12.25 -7.39
CA PHE A 154 8.33 -12.68 -7.70
C PHE A 154 9.17 -12.80 -6.42
N LEU A 155 9.02 -11.85 -5.48
CA LEU A 155 9.70 -11.90 -4.19
C LEU A 155 9.21 -13.06 -3.32
N GLU A 156 7.88 -13.30 -3.25
CA GLU A 156 7.31 -14.47 -2.57
C GLU A 156 7.91 -15.77 -3.08
N LYS A 157 7.99 -15.92 -4.40
CA LYS A 157 8.54 -17.12 -5.00
C LYS A 157 10.02 -17.30 -4.69
N ALA A 158 10.77 -16.21 -4.68
CA ALA A 158 12.18 -16.22 -4.31
C ALA A 158 12.38 -16.60 -2.84
N ALA A 159 11.61 -16.05 -1.91
CA ALA A 159 11.65 -16.39 -0.50
C ALA A 159 11.39 -17.88 -0.27
N ALA A 160 10.32 -18.42 -0.88
CA ALA A 160 9.99 -19.83 -0.81
C ALA A 160 11.11 -20.73 -1.36
N LEU A 161 11.74 -20.36 -2.48
CA LEU A 161 12.87 -21.09 -3.05
C LEU A 161 14.12 -21.03 -2.17
N LEU A 162 14.33 -19.93 -1.44
CA LEU A 162 15.44 -19.78 -0.52
C LEU A 162 15.18 -20.43 0.86
N GLY A 163 13.93 -20.85 1.12
CA GLY A 163 13.51 -21.45 2.38
C GLY A 163 13.56 -20.45 3.54
N ILE A 164 13.11 -19.20 3.28
CA ILE A 164 12.98 -18.11 4.25
C ILE A 164 11.60 -17.49 4.15
N GLU A 165 11.18 -16.79 5.21
CA GLU A 165 9.95 -16.01 5.20
C GLU A 165 10.11 -14.79 4.30
N LEU A 166 8.97 -14.27 3.82
CA LEU A 166 8.99 -13.16 2.85
C LEU A 166 9.55 -11.87 3.44
N ASP A 167 9.27 -11.60 4.70
CA ASP A 167 9.78 -10.43 5.43
C ASP A 167 11.29 -10.51 5.73
N GLU A 168 11.87 -11.73 5.74
CA GLU A 168 13.31 -11.94 5.86
C GLU A 168 14.05 -11.65 4.54
N LEU A 169 13.35 -11.71 3.39
CA LEU A 169 14.01 -11.64 2.09
C LEU A 169 14.76 -10.32 1.87
N GLY A 170 14.17 -9.19 2.32
CA GLY A 170 14.80 -7.88 2.26
C GLY A 170 16.02 -7.75 3.16
N PRO A 171 15.92 -8.03 4.47
CA PRO A 171 17.08 -8.08 5.37
C PRO A 171 18.19 -8.98 4.86
N VAL A 172 17.89 -10.21 4.43
CA VAL A 172 18.90 -11.14 3.89
C VAL A 172 19.59 -10.58 2.63
N ALA A 173 18.84 -9.90 1.75
CA ALA A 173 19.43 -9.27 0.57
C ALA A 173 20.44 -8.16 0.93
N LEU A 174 20.23 -7.45 2.04
CA LEU A 174 21.13 -6.40 2.52
C LEU A 174 22.50 -6.93 3.01
N GLU A 175 22.59 -8.21 3.34
CA GLU A 175 23.86 -8.87 3.75
C GLU A 175 24.78 -9.16 2.56
N SER A 176 24.26 -9.12 1.33
CA SER A 176 25.01 -9.46 0.12
C SER A 176 26.09 -8.43 -0.21
N LYS A 177 27.25 -8.94 -0.59
CA LYS A 177 28.37 -8.15 -1.14
C LYS A 177 28.48 -8.27 -2.66
N ASP A 178 27.94 -9.35 -3.24
CA ASP A 178 28.00 -9.66 -4.67
C ASP A 178 26.68 -10.25 -5.16
N PRO A 179 25.70 -9.40 -5.57
CA PRO A 179 24.40 -9.88 -6.02
C PRO A 179 24.50 -10.88 -7.17
N ALA A 180 23.92 -12.05 -7.00
CA ALA A 180 23.94 -13.11 -8.00
C ALA A 180 23.21 -12.67 -9.29
N PRO A 181 23.67 -13.15 -10.48
CA PRO A 181 23.03 -12.82 -11.76
C PRO A 181 21.70 -13.57 -11.90
N VAL A 182 20.59 -12.88 -11.58
CA VAL A 182 19.22 -13.37 -11.75
C VAL A 182 18.56 -12.63 -12.91
N SER A 183 17.94 -13.36 -13.82
CA SER A 183 17.27 -12.80 -15.01
C SER A 183 16.13 -11.86 -14.62
N SER A 184 16.01 -10.73 -15.32
CA SER A 184 14.92 -9.77 -15.17
C SER A 184 13.83 -9.92 -16.23
N GLN A 185 13.95 -10.85 -17.16
CA GLN A 185 13.02 -10.97 -18.29
C GLN A 185 11.79 -11.80 -17.97
N CYS A 186 11.96 -12.96 -17.34
CA CYS A 186 10.89 -13.91 -17.07
C CYS A 186 11.10 -14.60 -15.72
N VAL A 187 10.03 -14.66 -14.91
CA VAL A 187 10.04 -15.33 -13.60
C VAL A 187 10.41 -16.81 -13.71
N VAL A 188 9.99 -17.49 -14.76
CA VAL A 188 10.29 -18.93 -14.96
C VAL A 188 11.78 -19.15 -15.17
N PHE A 189 12.45 -18.31 -15.96
CA PHE A 189 13.91 -18.39 -16.12
C PHE A 189 14.63 -18.02 -14.82
N ALA A 190 14.19 -16.94 -14.17
CA ALA A 190 14.75 -16.53 -12.89
C ALA A 190 14.64 -17.63 -11.83
N GLU A 191 13.51 -18.36 -11.79
CA GLU A 191 13.31 -19.51 -10.91
C GLU A 191 14.36 -20.62 -11.16
N SER A 192 14.55 -21.01 -12.42
CA SER A 192 15.53 -22.02 -12.79
C SER A 192 16.96 -21.60 -12.45
N GLU A 193 17.27 -20.32 -12.64
CA GLU A 193 18.57 -19.74 -12.28
C GLU A 193 18.77 -19.75 -10.76
N MET A 194 17.76 -19.33 -9.96
CA MET A 194 17.83 -19.36 -8.50
C MET A 194 18.03 -20.78 -7.95
N ILE A 195 17.33 -21.77 -8.48
CA ILE A 195 17.51 -23.19 -8.11
C ILE A 195 18.94 -23.63 -8.39
N SER A 196 19.48 -23.31 -9.56
CA SER A 196 20.84 -23.67 -9.97
C SER A 196 21.90 -22.99 -9.10
N LEU A 197 21.70 -21.69 -8.79
CA LEU A 197 22.59 -20.92 -7.91
C LEU A 197 22.58 -21.47 -6.48
N ARG A 198 21.40 -21.77 -5.94
CA ARG A 198 21.25 -22.37 -4.60
C ARG A 198 21.94 -23.72 -4.52
N ALA A 199 21.69 -24.63 -5.47
CA ALA A 199 22.34 -25.93 -5.50
C ALA A 199 23.88 -25.87 -5.64
N ARG A 200 24.39 -24.85 -6.33
CA ARG A 200 25.83 -24.58 -6.42
C ARG A 200 26.38 -24.10 -5.09
N GLY A 201 25.71 -23.16 -4.43
CA GLY A 201 26.09 -22.63 -3.12
C GLY A 201 26.16 -23.75 -2.08
N GLU A 202 25.13 -24.59 -2.02
CA GLU A 202 25.10 -25.75 -1.10
C GLU A 202 26.24 -26.71 -1.33
N ARG A 203 26.56 -27.05 -2.59
CA ARG A 203 27.71 -27.95 -2.93
C ARG A 203 29.07 -27.36 -2.56
N ASN A 204 29.21 -26.05 -2.63
CA ASN A 204 30.46 -25.35 -2.35
C ASN A 204 30.58 -24.85 -0.90
N ASN A 205 29.61 -25.15 -0.03
CA ASN A 205 29.49 -24.62 1.33
C ASN A 205 29.59 -23.07 1.36
N ASP A 206 29.01 -22.42 0.35
CA ASP A 206 28.99 -20.95 0.23
C ASP A 206 27.92 -20.36 1.15
N LEU A 207 28.36 -19.80 2.25
CA LEU A 207 27.49 -19.20 3.27
C LEU A 207 26.83 -17.89 2.79
N GLU A 208 27.42 -17.22 1.80
CA GLU A 208 26.91 -15.97 1.24
C GLU A 208 25.90 -16.21 0.09
N ALA A 209 25.79 -17.44 -0.42
CA ALA A 209 24.98 -17.76 -1.59
C ALA A 209 23.52 -17.32 -1.44
N ARG A 210 22.91 -17.52 -0.27
CA ARG A 210 21.52 -17.11 0.00
C ARG A 210 21.34 -15.60 -0.10
N ALA A 211 22.20 -14.82 0.55
CA ALA A 211 22.19 -13.37 0.53
C ALA A 211 22.41 -12.84 -0.91
N ASN A 212 23.38 -13.42 -1.61
CA ASN A 212 23.70 -13.03 -2.99
C ASN A 212 22.54 -13.32 -3.96
N ILE A 213 21.83 -14.44 -3.79
CA ILE A 213 20.64 -14.75 -4.59
C ILE A 213 19.50 -13.78 -4.25
N ALA A 214 19.23 -13.54 -2.96
CA ALA A 214 18.21 -12.59 -2.52
C ALA A 214 18.46 -11.18 -3.10
N ALA A 215 19.69 -10.69 -3.04
CA ALA A 215 20.08 -9.39 -3.62
C ALA A 215 19.95 -9.39 -5.16
N GLY A 216 20.30 -10.47 -5.83
CA GLY A 216 20.12 -10.65 -7.27
C GLY A 216 18.65 -10.57 -7.70
N VAL A 217 17.75 -11.16 -6.91
CA VAL A 217 16.30 -11.07 -7.10
C VAL A 217 15.80 -9.63 -6.98
N HIS A 218 16.21 -8.92 -5.92
CA HIS A 218 15.85 -7.51 -5.74
C HIS A 218 16.35 -6.65 -6.90
N LEU A 219 17.60 -6.84 -7.31
CA LEU A 219 18.19 -6.12 -8.45
C LEU A 219 17.43 -6.41 -9.76
N SER A 220 17.06 -7.66 -9.98
CA SER A 220 16.25 -8.08 -11.13
C SER A 220 14.88 -7.39 -11.15
N ALA A 221 14.17 -7.40 -10.01
CA ALA A 221 12.88 -6.73 -9.85
C ALA A 221 13.00 -5.21 -10.03
N ALA A 222 13.99 -4.60 -9.39
CA ALA A 222 14.22 -3.16 -9.44
C ALA A 222 14.55 -2.66 -10.85
N ARG A 223 15.35 -3.42 -11.63
CA ARG A 223 15.61 -3.11 -13.05
C ARG A 223 14.33 -3.07 -13.88
N ARG A 224 13.39 -3.95 -13.59
CA ARG A 224 12.09 -3.98 -14.27
C ARG A 224 11.30 -2.70 -13.99
N VAL A 225 11.25 -2.29 -12.73
CA VAL A 225 10.60 -1.05 -12.30
C VAL A 225 11.30 0.18 -12.87
N HIS A 226 12.64 0.20 -12.85
CA HIS A 226 13.44 1.28 -13.46
C HIS A 226 13.10 1.48 -14.96
N ASN A 227 12.85 0.38 -15.70
CA ASN A 227 12.45 0.47 -17.10
C ASN A 227 11.05 1.08 -17.28
N LEU A 228 10.13 0.92 -16.32
CA LEU A 228 8.83 1.62 -16.32
C LEU A 228 9.04 3.12 -16.11
N LEU A 229 9.87 3.48 -15.14
CA LEU A 229 10.21 4.88 -14.85
C LEU A 229 10.87 5.59 -16.04
N GLY A 230 11.70 4.89 -16.81
CA GLY A 230 12.30 5.43 -18.03
C GLY A 230 11.27 5.87 -19.08
N ARG A 231 10.03 5.38 -19.01
CA ARG A 231 8.93 5.73 -19.93
C ARG A 231 8.11 6.92 -19.45
N VAL A 232 7.99 7.11 -18.13
CA VAL A 232 7.20 8.18 -17.50
C VAL A 232 8.08 9.40 -17.20
N GLY A 233 9.38 9.17 -17.02
CA GLY A 233 10.32 10.15 -16.50
C GLY A 233 10.33 10.19 -14.98
N ILE A 234 11.46 10.61 -14.40
CA ILE A 234 11.66 10.69 -12.96
C ILE A 234 11.80 12.17 -12.59
N GLU A 235 10.92 12.63 -11.70
CA GLU A 235 11.04 13.95 -11.09
C GLU A 235 11.37 13.81 -9.59
N PRO A 236 12.13 14.75 -9.00
CA PRO A 236 12.38 14.77 -7.56
C PRO A 236 11.05 14.77 -6.76
N GLY A 237 11.08 14.17 -5.57
CA GLY A 237 9.84 13.91 -4.82
C GLY A 237 9.33 12.49 -5.09
N LEU A 238 10.23 11.49 -4.87
CA LEU A 238 9.90 10.08 -5.06
C LEU A 238 9.12 9.54 -3.87
N ALA A 239 8.01 8.85 -4.12
CA ALA A 239 7.29 8.04 -3.14
C ALA A 239 7.30 6.56 -3.56
N PHE A 240 7.38 5.67 -2.57
CA PHE A 240 7.29 4.23 -2.80
C PHE A 240 6.05 3.67 -2.09
N THR A 241 5.12 3.12 -2.84
CA THR A 241 3.82 2.61 -2.38
C THR A 241 3.65 1.13 -2.72
N GLY A 242 2.55 0.54 -2.27
CA GLY A 242 2.23 -0.87 -2.48
C GLY A 242 2.82 -1.79 -1.41
N GLY A 243 2.47 -3.07 -1.46
CA GLY A 243 2.89 -4.05 -0.45
C GLY A 243 4.40 -4.24 -0.32
N VAL A 244 5.14 -4.01 -1.40
CA VAL A 244 6.60 -4.14 -1.42
C VAL A 244 7.32 -2.91 -0.84
N SER A 245 6.61 -1.81 -0.57
CA SER A 245 7.21 -0.60 0.01
C SER A 245 7.83 -0.83 1.40
N ASN A 246 7.44 -1.89 2.10
CA ASN A 246 8.00 -2.28 3.40
C ASN A 246 9.26 -3.16 3.30
N ASN A 247 9.71 -3.51 2.08
CA ASN A 247 10.90 -4.33 1.89
C ASN A 247 12.18 -3.47 1.85
N PRO A 248 13.08 -3.55 2.85
CA PRO A 248 14.26 -2.70 2.93
C PRO A 248 15.28 -2.98 1.82
N GLY A 249 15.37 -4.22 1.35
CA GLY A 249 16.24 -4.59 0.21
C GLY A 249 15.77 -3.92 -1.09
N MET A 250 14.44 -3.83 -1.30
CA MET A 250 13.89 -3.13 -2.46
C MET A 250 14.12 -1.62 -2.38
N TRP A 251 13.97 -1.02 -1.19
CA TRP A 251 14.31 0.39 -0.97
C TRP A 251 15.74 0.70 -1.39
N GLN A 252 16.70 -0.05 -0.83
CA GLN A 252 18.12 0.19 -1.09
C GLN A 252 18.49 0.05 -2.57
N VAL A 253 18.01 -1.02 -3.22
CA VAL A 253 18.36 -1.27 -4.62
C VAL A 253 17.73 -0.25 -5.56
N LEU A 254 16.47 0.16 -5.31
CA LEU A 254 15.83 1.21 -6.10
C LEU A 254 16.53 2.55 -5.92
N GLU A 255 16.81 2.99 -4.71
CA GLU A 255 17.54 4.23 -4.47
C GLU A 255 18.93 4.24 -5.16
N THR A 256 19.62 3.09 -5.14
CA THR A 256 20.92 2.93 -5.80
C THR A 256 20.79 3.05 -7.32
N LEU A 257 19.80 2.38 -7.93
CA LEU A 257 19.58 2.43 -9.37
C LEU A 257 19.12 3.82 -9.84
N LEU A 258 18.25 4.46 -9.07
CA LEU A 258 17.67 5.76 -9.40
C LEU A 258 18.62 6.92 -9.07
N LYS A 259 19.68 6.66 -8.28
CA LYS A 259 20.58 7.70 -7.72
C LYS A 259 19.78 8.80 -7.02
N SER A 260 18.70 8.45 -6.38
CA SER A 260 17.76 9.35 -5.71
C SER A 260 17.18 8.68 -4.47
N LYS A 261 16.79 9.49 -3.48
CA LYS A 261 16.20 9.01 -2.24
C LYS A 261 14.68 9.10 -2.29
N PHE A 262 14.02 8.11 -1.70
CA PHE A 262 12.59 8.21 -1.43
C PHE A 262 12.32 9.17 -0.27
N GLN A 263 11.17 9.82 -0.33
CA GLN A 263 10.63 10.52 0.82
C GLN A 263 10.22 9.50 1.88
N VAL A 264 10.58 9.77 3.14
CA VAL A 264 10.22 8.90 4.26
C VAL A 264 8.86 9.34 4.81
N PRO A 265 7.80 8.53 4.63
CA PRO A 265 6.48 8.85 5.11
C PRO A 265 6.38 8.63 6.63
N LYS A 266 5.48 9.35 7.28
CA LYS A 266 5.08 9.07 8.66
C LYS A 266 3.99 7.99 8.72
N LEU A 267 3.11 7.94 7.73
CA LEU A 267 2.16 6.86 7.51
C LEU A 267 2.79 5.83 6.57
N ASP A 268 2.68 4.56 6.91
CA ASP A 268 3.07 3.49 6.01
C ASP A 268 2.31 3.59 4.67
N LEU A 269 3.05 3.73 3.57
CA LEU A 269 2.47 3.90 2.23
C LEU A 269 1.88 2.62 1.64
N ILE A 270 1.86 1.52 2.38
CA ILE A 270 0.99 0.37 2.09
C ILE A 270 -0.49 0.80 2.09
N PHE A 271 -0.82 1.83 2.89
CA PHE A 271 -2.16 2.42 2.98
C PHE A 271 -2.43 3.51 1.94
N ALA A 272 -1.50 3.84 1.04
CA ALA A 272 -1.69 4.93 0.07
C ALA A 272 -2.97 4.76 -0.76
N GLY A 273 -3.26 3.55 -1.26
CA GLY A 273 -4.49 3.27 -2.00
C GLY A 273 -5.75 3.55 -1.20
N SER A 274 -5.84 3.04 0.02
CA SER A 274 -7.01 3.25 0.90
C SER A 274 -7.09 4.68 1.45
N LEU A 275 -5.96 5.35 1.72
CA LEU A 275 -5.96 6.77 2.10
C LEU A 275 -6.50 7.65 0.96
N GLY A 276 -6.00 7.44 -0.25
CA GLY A 276 -6.51 8.18 -1.41
C GLY A 276 -7.98 7.91 -1.70
N ALA A 277 -8.44 6.67 -1.52
CA ALA A 277 -9.85 6.31 -1.62
C ALA A 277 -10.68 7.06 -0.55
N ALA A 278 -10.19 7.16 0.70
CA ALA A 278 -10.87 7.91 1.77
C ALA A 278 -10.93 9.42 1.46
N VAL A 279 -9.86 10.00 0.90
CA VAL A 279 -9.86 11.40 0.44
C VAL A 279 -10.91 11.61 -0.67
N TYR A 280 -11.01 10.68 -1.63
CA TYR A 280 -12.07 10.75 -2.64
C TYR A 280 -13.46 10.55 -2.04
N ALA A 281 -13.63 9.71 -1.02
CA ALA A 281 -14.89 9.55 -0.30
C ALA A 281 -15.32 10.87 0.34
N GLY A 282 -14.42 11.61 0.98
CA GLY A 282 -14.68 12.94 1.52
C GLY A 282 -15.13 13.95 0.45
N LYS A 283 -14.43 13.96 -0.70
CA LYS A 283 -14.82 14.84 -1.84
C LYS A 283 -16.19 14.47 -2.40
N HIS A 284 -16.54 13.20 -2.48
CA HIS A 284 -17.87 12.76 -2.94
C HIS A 284 -18.95 13.04 -1.92
N ALA A 285 -18.68 12.85 -0.63
CA ALA A 285 -19.61 13.21 0.45
C ALA A 285 -19.96 14.70 0.41
N ALA A 286 -18.95 15.57 0.32
CA ALA A 286 -19.14 17.02 0.24
C ALA A 286 -19.92 17.47 -1.01
N ALA A 287 -19.79 16.75 -2.11
CA ALA A 287 -20.50 17.04 -3.36
C ALA A 287 -21.92 16.43 -3.43
N SER A 288 -22.34 15.63 -2.43
CA SER A 288 -23.64 14.94 -2.42
C SER A 288 -24.66 15.73 -1.60
N PRO A 289 -25.74 16.29 -2.22
CA PRO A 289 -26.78 16.99 -1.49
C PRO A 289 -27.50 16.11 -0.45
N GLU A 290 -27.67 14.82 -0.73
CA GLU A 290 -28.31 13.87 0.18
C GLU A 290 -27.47 13.64 1.44
N VAL A 291 -26.16 13.49 1.27
CA VAL A 291 -25.22 13.36 2.38
C VAL A 291 -25.22 14.66 3.20
N ALA A 292 -25.07 15.81 2.56
CA ALA A 292 -25.10 17.11 3.23
C ALA A 292 -26.38 17.32 4.03
N ALA A 293 -27.55 17.01 3.47
CA ALA A 293 -28.84 17.14 4.16
C ALA A 293 -28.94 16.20 5.38
N LYS A 294 -28.47 14.96 5.27
CA LYS A 294 -28.45 13.98 6.39
C LYS A 294 -27.63 14.48 7.57
N TYR A 295 -26.47 15.06 7.33
CA TYR A 295 -25.55 15.49 8.36
C TYR A 295 -25.82 16.89 8.90
N GLN A 296 -26.45 17.77 8.11
CA GLN A 296 -26.97 19.04 8.62
C GLN A 296 -28.14 18.86 9.59
N ALA A 297 -28.98 17.85 9.35
CA ALA A 297 -30.10 17.52 10.25
C ALA A 297 -29.65 16.82 11.54
N ARG A 298 -28.48 16.22 11.54
CA ARG A 298 -27.85 15.58 12.71
C ARG A 298 -26.38 15.97 12.73
N PRO A 299 -26.02 17.16 13.31
CA PRO A 299 -24.64 17.49 13.51
C PRO A 299 -23.98 16.36 14.31
N PHE A 300 -22.94 15.78 13.73
CA PHE A 300 -22.18 14.73 14.36
C PHE A 300 -21.45 15.34 15.56
N VAL A 301 -21.97 15.08 16.75
CA VAL A 301 -21.29 15.47 17.99
C VAL A 301 -20.52 14.26 18.47
N TRP A 302 -19.24 14.26 18.26
CA TRP A 302 -18.33 13.28 18.85
C TRP A 302 -18.34 13.44 20.38
N SER A 303 -19.12 12.62 21.09
CA SER A 303 -19.01 12.57 22.54
C SER A 303 -17.87 11.62 22.89
N LYS A 304 -16.79 12.15 23.40
CA LYS A 304 -15.70 11.36 24.03
C LYS A 304 -16.17 10.51 25.21
N ALA A 305 -17.45 10.62 25.60
CA ALA A 305 -17.99 10.02 26.82
C ALA A 305 -18.35 8.52 26.67
N ASP A 306 -18.51 8.01 25.46
CA ASP A 306 -18.94 6.62 25.22
C ASP A 306 -17.86 5.74 24.60
N SER A 307 -16.59 6.10 24.73
CA SER A 307 -15.51 5.15 24.44
C SER A 307 -15.68 3.99 25.44
N PRO A 308 -15.87 2.74 24.99
CA PRO A 308 -15.84 1.62 25.92
C PRO A 308 -14.51 1.70 26.67
N ALA A 309 -14.59 1.62 28.00
CA ALA A 309 -13.42 1.63 28.88
C ALA A 309 -12.35 0.74 28.26
N ALA A 310 -11.15 1.28 28.10
CA ALA A 310 -10.01 0.57 27.56
C ALA A 310 -9.97 -0.82 28.18
N VAL A 311 -10.29 -1.82 27.39
CA VAL A 311 -9.90 -3.18 27.71
C VAL A 311 -8.38 -3.16 27.58
N ASN A 312 -7.73 -3.04 28.73
CA ASN A 312 -6.32 -3.24 28.92
C ASN A 312 -6.03 -4.73 28.71
N ASP A 313 -6.05 -5.15 27.47
CA ASP A 313 -5.30 -6.28 27.01
C ASP A 313 -4.59 -5.78 25.75
N ALA A 314 -3.36 -5.34 25.98
CA ALA A 314 -2.38 -5.18 24.93
C ALA A 314 -2.13 -6.57 24.31
N VAL A 315 -3.02 -6.99 23.44
CA VAL A 315 -2.65 -7.95 22.41
C VAL A 315 -1.75 -7.12 21.50
N GLU A 316 -0.43 -7.25 21.69
CA GLU A 316 0.52 -6.98 20.64
C GLU A 316 0.07 -7.84 19.44
N VAL A 317 -0.70 -7.22 18.56
CA VAL A 317 -0.93 -7.78 17.25
C VAL A 317 0.41 -7.59 16.55
N GLU A 318 1.27 -8.62 16.62
CA GLU A 318 2.40 -8.72 15.74
C GLU A 318 1.88 -8.47 14.34
N PHE A 319 2.38 -7.40 13.75
CA PHE A 319 2.06 -7.03 12.37
C PHE A 319 2.58 -8.16 11.50
N ASP A 320 1.69 -8.99 10.99
CA ASP A 320 2.07 -10.06 10.08
C ASP A 320 2.55 -9.44 8.75
N ARG A 321 3.85 -9.15 8.72
CA ARG A 321 4.54 -8.57 7.56
C ARG A 321 4.49 -9.47 6.34
N SER A 322 4.10 -10.75 6.48
CA SER A 322 3.92 -11.66 5.35
C SER A 322 2.79 -11.22 4.42
N LEU A 323 1.89 -10.34 4.90
CA LEU A 323 0.78 -9.77 4.14
C LEU A 323 1.16 -8.53 3.33
N ALA A 324 2.36 -7.99 3.54
CA ALA A 324 2.82 -6.74 2.95
C ALA A 324 3.42 -6.90 1.54
N CYS A 325 3.24 -8.02 0.88
CA CYS A 325 3.70 -8.24 -0.50
C CYS A 325 2.59 -8.27 -1.53
#